data_2bebc68cf190db90a35bebd817b2f370
#
_entry.id   2bebc68cf190db90a35bebd817b2f370
#
_cell.length_a   1.000
_cell.length_b   1.000
_cell.length_c   1.000
_cell.angle_alpha   90.00
_cell.angle_beta   90.00
_cell.angle_gamma   90.00
#
_symmetry.space_group_name_H-M   'P 1'
#
loop_
_entity.id
_entity.type
_entity.pdbx_description
1 polymer ?
#
loop_
_entity_poly.entity_id
_entity_poly.type
_entity_poly.pdbx_seq_one_letter_code
_entity_poly.pdbx_strand_id
1 'polypeptide(L)'
;MAAVVGGLGVSHTPSMGVEYDRVHRDGRPADPRWQPWFDGALPAREALSELRPDHLVVVYNDHLNHFDLDDLPTLAVGVGESFPQADEGWGRRDLPLIGGDVEWGVHIVEQLVERDFDPHVSLALEVDHGIYSWFPYLFDQPWPVTITPIAINMVCWPIPTRPPGTKGCSPS
;
A
#
# COMPACT_ATOMS: atom_id res chain seq x y z
N MET A 1 23.40 4.07 -7.37
CA MET A 1 23.23 4.14 -5.90
C MET A 1 21.84 4.70 -5.65
N ALA A 2 20.97 3.98 -4.95
CA ALA A 2 19.64 4.47 -4.62
C ALA A 2 19.70 5.46 -3.46
N ALA A 3 18.79 6.43 -3.44
CA ALA A 3 18.66 7.39 -2.36
C ALA A 3 17.18 7.55 -1.97
N VAL A 4 16.90 7.64 -0.68
CA VAL A 4 15.58 8.01 -0.19
C VAL A 4 15.40 9.52 -0.41
N VAL A 5 14.44 9.89 -1.25
CA VAL A 5 14.18 11.29 -1.63
C VAL A 5 13.05 11.92 -0.82
N GLY A 6 12.24 11.12 -0.14
CA GLY A 6 11.16 11.62 0.69
C GLY A 6 10.37 10.51 1.37
N GLY A 7 9.41 10.90 2.20
CA GLY A 7 8.46 10.00 2.86
C GLY A 7 7.10 10.69 3.01
N LEU A 8 6.03 9.92 2.86
CA LEU A 8 4.66 10.40 2.93
C LEU A 8 3.80 9.42 3.74
N GLY A 9 2.99 9.95 4.65
CA GLY A 9 1.95 9.20 5.33
C GLY A 9 0.58 9.54 4.73
N VAL A 10 -0.19 8.52 4.36
CA VAL A 10 -1.52 8.68 3.78
C VAL A 10 -2.55 7.87 4.57
N SER A 11 -3.67 8.50 4.90
CA SER A 11 -4.84 7.78 5.40
C SER A 11 -5.49 7.00 4.25
N HIS A 12 -6.09 5.86 4.56
CA HIS A 12 -6.75 5.02 3.56
C HIS A 12 -8.09 4.49 4.10
N THR A 13 -9.09 4.49 3.25
CA THR A 13 -10.36 3.81 3.49
C THR A 13 -10.98 3.42 2.14
N PRO A 14 -11.80 2.36 2.06
CA PRO A 14 -12.49 1.99 0.81
C PRO A 14 -13.31 3.15 0.23
N SER A 15 -13.93 3.96 1.11
CA SER A 15 -14.74 5.11 0.74
C SER A 15 -14.01 6.16 -0.09
N MET A 16 -12.69 6.30 0.09
CA MET A 16 -11.85 7.19 -0.73
C MET A 16 -11.86 6.74 -2.19
N GLY A 17 -11.71 5.45 -2.42
CA GLY A 17 -11.76 4.88 -3.76
C GLY A 17 -13.13 5.06 -4.42
N VAL A 18 -14.20 4.83 -3.66
CA VAL A 18 -15.59 5.05 -4.13
C VAL A 18 -15.81 6.52 -4.51
N GLU A 19 -15.31 7.46 -3.70
CA GLU A 19 -15.46 8.89 -3.98
C GLU A 19 -14.64 9.31 -5.21
N TYR A 20 -13.43 8.77 -5.37
CA TYR A 20 -12.63 8.98 -6.58
C TYR A 20 -13.40 8.56 -7.84
N ASP A 21 -13.95 7.35 -7.85
CA ASP A 21 -14.68 6.82 -8.99
C ASP A 21 -15.93 7.65 -9.29
N ARG A 22 -16.64 8.08 -8.24
CA ARG A 22 -17.81 8.94 -8.37
C ARG A 22 -17.50 10.26 -9.08
N VAL A 23 -16.35 10.86 -8.77
CA VAL A 23 -15.92 12.15 -9.35
C VAL A 23 -15.30 11.96 -10.73
N HIS A 24 -14.35 11.06 -10.85
CA HIS A 24 -13.48 10.99 -12.04
C HIS A 24 -14.02 10.06 -13.12
N ARG A 25 -14.77 9.01 -12.74
CA ARG A 25 -15.36 8.08 -13.70
C ARG A 25 -16.82 8.43 -14.01
N ASP A 26 -17.61 8.69 -12.98
CA ASP A 26 -19.05 8.93 -13.15
C ASP A 26 -19.38 10.41 -13.44
N GLY A 27 -18.40 11.32 -13.36
CA GLY A 27 -18.55 12.75 -13.60
C GLY A 27 -19.46 13.45 -12.59
N ARG A 28 -19.62 12.92 -11.39
CA ARG A 28 -20.45 13.49 -10.35
C ARG A 28 -19.66 14.51 -9.51
N PRO A 29 -20.30 15.55 -8.96
CA PRO A 29 -19.60 16.46 -8.06
C PRO A 29 -19.12 15.72 -6.80
N ALA A 30 -17.95 16.12 -6.28
CA ALA A 30 -17.42 15.60 -5.02
C ALA A 30 -18.42 15.87 -3.87
N ASP A 31 -18.52 14.91 -2.95
CA ASP A 31 -19.22 15.15 -1.70
C ASP A 31 -18.42 16.18 -0.88
N PRO A 32 -19.05 17.30 -0.42
CA PRO A 32 -18.33 18.34 0.32
C PRO A 32 -17.58 17.84 1.56
N ARG A 33 -17.99 16.70 2.14
CA ARG A 33 -17.29 16.08 3.28
C ARG A 33 -15.90 15.58 2.92
N TRP A 34 -15.65 15.27 1.65
CA TRP A 34 -14.36 14.81 1.14
C TRP A 34 -13.45 15.95 0.67
N GLN A 35 -14.00 17.18 0.52
CA GLN A 35 -13.21 18.31 0.03
C GLN A 35 -11.92 18.56 0.83
N PRO A 36 -11.92 18.52 2.20
CA PRO A 36 -10.69 18.70 2.96
C PRO A 36 -9.62 17.64 2.66
N TRP A 37 -10.05 16.43 2.29
CA TRP A 37 -9.12 15.37 1.91
C TRP A 37 -8.54 15.62 0.51
N PHE A 38 -9.36 16.01 -0.47
CA PHE A 38 -8.88 16.38 -1.81
C PHE A 38 -7.90 17.55 -1.74
N ASP A 39 -8.25 18.58 -0.97
CA ASP A 39 -7.37 19.75 -0.79
C ASP A 39 -6.05 19.35 -0.12
N GLY A 40 -6.09 18.42 0.84
CA GLY A 40 -4.91 17.89 1.52
C GLY A 40 -4.03 16.99 0.63
N ALA A 41 -4.59 16.33 -0.38
CA ALA A 41 -3.84 15.50 -1.31
C ALA A 41 -3.04 16.33 -2.33
N LEU A 42 -3.47 17.54 -2.66
CA LEU A 42 -2.80 18.39 -3.65
C LEU A 42 -1.33 18.69 -3.32
N PRO A 43 -0.96 19.18 -2.13
CA PRO A 43 0.45 19.43 -1.79
C PRO A 43 1.30 18.17 -1.83
N ALA A 44 0.73 17.00 -1.44
CA ALA A 44 1.44 15.74 -1.51
C ALA A 44 1.70 15.32 -2.96
N ARG A 45 0.72 15.49 -3.84
CA ARG A 45 0.85 15.26 -5.28
C ARG A 45 1.89 16.18 -5.92
N GLU A 46 1.89 17.47 -5.57
CA GLU A 46 2.86 18.45 -6.03
C GLU A 46 4.28 18.05 -5.60
N ALA A 47 4.48 17.72 -4.32
CA ALA A 47 5.76 17.28 -3.80
C ALA A 47 6.27 16.01 -4.50
N LEU A 48 5.42 15.02 -4.76
CA LEU A 48 5.77 13.81 -5.50
C LEU A 48 6.12 14.14 -6.96
N SER A 49 5.42 15.08 -7.59
CA SER A 49 5.72 15.54 -8.95
C SER A 49 7.07 16.25 -9.05
N GLU A 50 7.48 16.98 -8.02
CA GLU A 50 8.79 17.62 -7.91
C GLU A 50 9.91 16.61 -7.64
N LEU A 51 9.69 15.70 -6.69
CA LEU A 51 10.65 14.66 -6.30
C LEU A 51 10.87 13.61 -7.39
N ARG A 52 9.85 13.34 -8.20
CA ARG A 52 9.87 12.33 -9.27
C ARG A 52 10.52 11.02 -8.85
N PRO A 53 9.96 10.35 -7.83
CA PRO A 53 10.51 9.05 -7.41
C PRO A 53 10.35 8.03 -8.54
N ASP A 54 11.37 7.22 -8.77
CA ASP A 54 11.29 6.10 -9.72
C ASP A 54 10.55 4.91 -9.11
N HIS A 55 10.63 4.78 -7.78
CA HIS A 55 10.12 3.65 -7.02
C HIS A 55 9.60 4.06 -5.65
N LEU A 56 8.54 3.40 -5.18
CA LEU A 56 7.99 3.57 -3.84
C LEU A 56 8.07 2.28 -3.03
N VAL A 57 8.59 2.36 -1.83
CA VAL A 57 8.36 1.32 -0.82
C VAL A 57 7.10 1.69 -0.05
N VAL A 58 6.05 0.88 -0.19
CA VAL A 58 4.73 1.17 0.39
C VAL A 58 4.46 0.23 1.55
N VAL A 59 4.52 0.75 2.77
CA VAL A 59 4.16 -0.01 3.98
C VAL A 59 2.67 0.20 4.24
N TYR A 60 1.91 -0.89 4.28
CA TYR A 60 0.46 -0.85 4.48
C TYR A 60 -0.02 -2.07 5.28
N ASN A 61 -1.27 -2.10 5.68
CA ASN A 61 -1.89 -3.29 6.24
C ASN A 61 -2.81 -3.94 5.21
N ASP A 62 -2.66 -5.23 4.99
CA ASP A 62 -3.65 -6.03 4.27
C ASP A 62 -4.89 -6.20 5.17
N HIS A 63 -6.09 -5.98 4.58
CA HIS A 63 -7.35 -6.05 5.33
C HIS A 63 -8.05 -7.40 5.14
N LEU A 64 -7.28 -8.49 5.20
CA LEU A 64 -7.74 -9.87 4.95
C LEU A 64 -8.29 -10.06 3.53
N ASN A 65 -7.63 -9.45 2.55
CA ASN A 65 -8.00 -9.56 1.14
C ASN A 65 -7.08 -10.50 0.37
N HIS A 66 -5.76 -10.35 0.53
CA HIS A 66 -4.80 -11.28 -0.04
C HIS A 66 -4.48 -12.41 0.94
N PHE A 67 -4.27 -12.07 2.20
CA PHE A 67 -4.05 -13.03 3.27
C PHE A 67 -5.34 -13.29 4.04
N ASP A 68 -5.52 -14.52 4.49
CA ASP A 68 -6.64 -14.92 5.33
C ASP A 68 -6.17 -15.40 6.72
N LEU A 69 -7.11 -15.83 7.56
CA LEU A 69 -6.78 -16.24 8.93
C LEU A 69 -5.98 -17.54 9.02
N ASP A 70 -5.93 -18.33 7.95
CA ASP A 70 -5.17 -19.57 7.89
C ASP A 70 -3.73 -19.34 7.40
N ASP A 71 -3.50 -18.24 6.65
CA ASP A 71 -2.18 -17.82 6.16
C ASP A 71 -1.98 -16.31 6.36
N LEU A 72 -1.77 -15.89 7.60
CA LEU A 72 -1.62 -14.50 7.96
C LEU A 72 -0.19 -14.20 8.43
N PRO A 73 0.70 -13.77 7.52
CA PRO A 73 2.07 -13.45 7.88
C PRO A 73 2.14 -12.18 8.73
N THR A 74 3.14 -12.09 9.58
CA THR A 74 3.46 -10.87 10.32
C THR A 74 3.86 -9.72 9.42
N LEU A 75 4.66 -10.06 8.41
CA LEU A 75 5.26 -9.16 7.46
C LEU A 75 5.34 -9.89 6.11
N ALA A 76 4.80 -9.30 5.08
CA ALA A 76 4.93 -9.82 3.72
C ALA A 76 5.49 -8.76 2.78
N VAL A 77 6.35 -9.19 1.85
CA VAL A 77 6.91 -8.34 0.80
C VAL A 77 6.42 -8.83 -0.56
N GLY A 78 5.79 -7.95 -1.31
CA GLY A 78 5.42 -8.23 -2.70
C GLY A 78 6.64 -8.13 -3.61
N VAL A 79 6.95 -9.24 -4.33
CA VAL A 79 8.08 -9.37 -5.25
C VAL A 79 7.55 -9.77 -6.62
N GLY A 80 6.67 -8.97 -7.18
CA GLY A 80 6.04 -9.20 -8.48
C GLY A 80 6.40 -8.13 -9.50
N GLU A 81 6.16 -8.42 -10.79
CA GLU A 81 6.28 -7.43 -11.87
C GLU A 81 5.13 -6.42 -11.84
N SER A 82 4.01 -6.78 -11.22
CA SER A 82 2.84 -5.91 -11.05
C SER A 82 1.95 -6.39 -9.91
N PHE A 83 1.16 -5.48 -9.39
CA PHE A 83 0.25 -5.72 -8.28
C PHE A 83 -1.18 -5.37 -8.68
N PRO A 84 -2.05 -6.39 -8.91
CA PRO A 84 -3.45 -6.17 -9.17
C PRO A 84 -4.20 -5.73 -7.91
N GLN A 85 -5.31 -5.05 -8.10
CA GLN A 85 -6.23 -4.76 -7.01
C GLN A 85 -6.92 -6.04 -6.54
N ALA A 86 -6.98 -6.27 -5.24
CA ALA A 86 -7.80 -7.31 -4.63
C ALA A 86 -9.30 -7.05 -4.85
N ASP A 87 -10.08 -8.12 -4.96
CA ASP A 87 -11.55 -8.03 -4.92
C ASP A 87 -12.02 -8.11 -3.45
N GLU A 88 -12.45 -6.98 -2.93
CA GLU A 88 -12.89 -6.83 -1.55
C GLU A 88 -14.38 -7.15 -1.35
N GLY A 89 -14.97 -7.94 -2.26
CA GLY A 89 -16.36 -8.38 -2.18
C GLY A 89 -17.37 -7.53 -2.99
N TRP A 90 -16.90 -6.45 -3.61
CA TRP A 90 -17.72 -5.56 -4.46
C TRP A 90 -17.16 -5.37 -5.88
N GLY A 91 -16.21 -6.21 -6.26
CA GLY A 91 -15.53 -6.16 -7.55
C GLY A 91 -14.31 -5.24 -7.57
N ARG A 92 -13.42 -5.49 -8.51
CA ARG A 92 -12.24 -4.66 -8.75
C ARG A 92 -12.66 -3.37 -9.44
N ARG A 93 -12.04 -2.26 -9.06
CA ARG A 93 -12.21 -0.97 -9.73
C ARG A 93 -11.54 -1.03 -11.11
N ASP A 94 -12.05 -0.25 -12.06
CA ASP A 94 -11.46 -0.11 -13.40
C ASP A 94 -10.21 0.80 -13.33
N LEU A 95 -9.14 0.26 -12.80
CA LEU A 95 -7.84 0.92 -12.65
C LEU A 95 -6.74 0.01 -13.20
N PRO A 96 -5.67 0.59 -13.78
CA PRO A 96 -4.55 -0.20 -14.26
C PRO A 96 -3.82 -0.89 -13.09
N LEU A 97 -3.09 -1.97 -13.42
CA LEU A 97 -2.17 -2.60 -12.48
C LEU A 97 -1.09 -1.60 -12.06
N ILE A 98 -0.68 -1.67 -10.81
CA ILE A 98 0.48 -0.91 -10.35
C ILE A 98 1.72 -1.75 -10.66
N GLY A 99 2.69 -1.16 -11.36
CA GLY A 99 3.95 -1.84 -11.69
C GLY A 99 4.77 -2.14 -10.44
N GLY A 100 5.42 -3.30 -10.44
CA GLY A 100 6.41 -3.68 -9.44
C GLY A 100 7.83 -3.61 -10.01
N ASP A 101 8.80 -3.83 -9.16
CA ASP A 101 10.20 -4.00 -9.49
C ASP A 101 10.75 -5.21 -8.73
N VAL A 102 10.94 -6.30 -9.47
CA VAL A 102 11.36 -7.59 -8.88
C VAL A 102 12.74 -7.47 -8.25
N GLU A 103 13.66 -6.76 -8.86
CA GLU A 103 15.02 -6.61 -8.33
C GLU A 103 15.02 -5.85 -7.00
N TRP A 104 14.22 -4.77 -6.92
CA TRP A 104 14.00 -4.03 -5.67
C TRP A 104 13.31 -4.88 -4.61
N GLY A 105 12.27 -5.61 -4.99
CA GLY A 105 11.57 -6.50 -4.07
C GLY A 105 12.50 -7.55 -3.47
N VAL A 106 13.29 -8.23 -4.31
CA VAL A 106 14.30 -9.21 -3.87
C VAL A 106 15.34 -8.56 -2.95
N HIS A 107 15.87 -7.40 -3.36
CA HIS A 107 16.87 -6.69 -2.54
C HIS A 107 16.32 -6.34 -1.15
N ILE A 108 15.06 -5.86 -1.06
CA ILE A 108 14.43 -5.56 0.24
C ILE A 108 14.29 -6.83 1.09
N VAL A 109 13.87 -7.95 0.51
CA VAL A 109 13.78 -9.24 1.21
C VAL A 109 15.14 -9.65 1.76
N GLU A 110 16.20 -9.63 0.93
CA GLU A 110 17.56 -9.95 1.34
C GLU A 110 18.02 -9.06 2.52
N GLN A 111 17.78 -7.76 2.42
CA GLN A 111 18.16 -6.82 3.46
C GLN A 111 17.35 -7.00 4.77
N LEU A 112 16.11 -7.44 4.68
CA LEU A 112 15.31 -7.78 5.87
C LEU A 112 15.84 -9.06 6.52
N VAL A 113 16.11 -10.10 5.75
CA VAL A 113 16.67 -11.38 6.26
C VAL A 113 18.04 -11.16 6.91
N GLU A 114 18.92 -10.37 6.31
CA GLU A 114 20.22 -10.02 6.89
C GLU A 114 20.10 -9.29 8.25
N ARG A 115 18.94 -8.75 8.56
CA ARG A 115 18.62 -8.03 9.81
C ARG A 115 17.72 -8.82 10.76
N ASP A 116 17.70 -10.14 10.59
CA ASP A 116 16.93 -11.08 11.42
C ASP A 116 15.39 -10.87 11.34
N PHE A 117 14.87 -10.28 10.25
CA PHE A 117 13.45 -10.35 9.94
C PHE A 117 13.13 -11.65 9.18
N ASP A 118 11.90 -12.12 9.32
CA ASP A 118 11.39 -13.29 8.61
C ASP A 118 10.18 -12.88 7.73
N PRO A 119 10.42 -12.25 6.58
CA PRO A 119 9.34 -11.81 5.71
C PRO A 119 8.75 -12.97 4.91
N HIS A 120 7.42 -13.03 4.85
CA HIS A 120 6.75 -13.80 3.81
C HIS A 120 7.00 -13.14 2.44
N VAL A 121 7.29 -13.93 1.41
CA VAL A 121 7.53 -13.43 0.06
C VAL A 121 6.35 -13.80 -0.84
N SER A 122 5.66 -12.81 -1.39
CA SER A 122 4.55 -13.03 -2.30
C SER A 122 4.91 -12.57 -3.72
N LEU A 123 4.85 -13.50 -4.69
CA LEU A 123 5.06 -13.20 -6.11
C LEU A 123 3.80 -12.71 -6.81
N ALA A 124 2.63 -12.93 -6.21
CA ALA A 124 1.33 -12.62 -6.78
C ALA A 124 0.44 -11.85 -5.79
N LEU A 125 1.05 -10.93 -5.03
CA LEU A 125 0.36 -10.11 -4.05
C LEU A 125 -0.73 -9.27 -4.72
N GLU A 126 -1.97 -9.47 -4.31
CA GLU A 126 -3.06 -8.56 -4.64
C GLU A 126 -3.13 -7.48 -3.56
N VAL A 127 -3.16 -6.21 -3.96
CA VAL A 127 -3.19 -5.08 -3.03
C VAL A 127 -4.59 -4.49 -2.95
N ASP A 128 -5.04 -4.21 -1.74
CA ASP A 128 -6.39 -3.75 -1.45
C ASP A 128 -6.51 -2.20 -1.43
N HIS A 129 -7.60 -1.70 -0.83
CA HIS A 129 -7.81 -0.27 -0.65
C HIS A 129 -6.70 0.41 0.17
N GLY A 130 -5.90 -0.34 0.94
CA GLY A 130 -4.72 0.19 1.62
C GLY A 130 -3.74 0.89 0.68
N ILE A 131 -3.75 0.53 -0.61
CA ILE A 131 -2.98 1.21 -1.66
C ILE A 131 -3.90 1.84 -2.70
N TYR A 132 -4.82 1.08 -3.29
CA TYR A 132 -5.64 1.55 -4.41
C TYR A 132 -6.64 2.66 -4.06
N SER A 133 -6.93 2.93 -2.78
CA SER A 133 -7.83 4.02 -2.41
C SER A 133 -7.21 5.41 -2.62
N TRP A 134 -5.92 5.57 -2.34
CA TRP A 134 -5.23 6.87 -2.39
C TRP A 134 -4.31 7.03 -3.61
N PHE A 135 -3.84 5.95 -4.22
CA PHE A 135 -2.86 5.99 -5.31
C PHE A 135 -3.33 6.86 -6.49
N PRO A 136 -4.61 6.75 -6.95
CA PRO A 136 -5.11 7.57 -8.05
C PRO A 136 -5.21 9.07 -7.75
N TYR A 137 -5.19 9.46 -6.50
CA TYR A 137 -5.18 10.88 -6.13
C TYR A 137 -3.79 11.51 -6.24
N LEU A 138 -2.75 10.70 -6.05
CA LEU A 138 -1.37 11.17 -6.04
C LEU A 138 -0.68 11.06 -7.40
N PHE A 139 -1.13 10.14 -8.25
CA PHE A 139 -0.52 9.86 -9.54
C PHE A 139 -1.53 9.86 -10.67
N ASP A 140 -1.12 10.38 -11.82
CA ASP A 140 -1.88 10.26 -13.08
C ASP A 140 -1.63 8.90 -13.72
N GLN A 141 -2.60 8.44 -14.51
CA GLN A 141 -2.48 7.23 -15.31
C GLN A 141 -1.87 7.55 -16.69
N PRO A 142 -1.04 6.68 -17.24
CA PRO A 142 -0.48 5.46 -16.62
C PRO A 142 0.43 5.80 -15.45
N TRP A 143 0.46 4.91 -14.43
CA TRP A 143 1.24 5.17 -13.23
C TRP A 143 2.73 5.39 -13.54
N PRO A 144 3.34 6.52 -13.12
CA PRO A 144 4.71 6.88 -13.48
C PRO A 144 5.76 6.21 -12.59
N VAL A 145 5.34 5.43 -11.60
CA VAL A 145 6.23 4.82 -10.58
C VAL A 145 5.95 3.34 -10.43
N THR A 146 6.95 2.58 -10.04
CA THR A 146 6.82 1.20 -9.56
C THR A 146 6.72 1.16 -8.04
N ILE A 147 6.23 0.06 -7.48
CA ILE A 147 6.16 -0.11 -6.02
C ILE A 147 6.78 -1.43 -5.56
N THR A 148 7.25 -1.47 -4.31
CA THR A 148 7.40 -2.67 -3.51
C THR A 148 6.44 -2.57 -2.33
N PRO A 149 5.31 -3.28 -2.35
CA PRO A 149 4.36 -3.29 -1.24
C PRO A 149 4.88 -4.16 -0.10
N ILE A 150 4.81 -3.63 1.11
CA ILE A 150 5.13 -4.33 2.35
C ILE A 150 3.88 -4.36 3.21
N ALA A 151 3.22 -5.51 3.26
CA ALA A 151 2.05 -5.71 4.09
C ALA A 151 2.47 -6.06 5.52
N ILE A 152 1.91 -5.34 6.50
CA ILE A 152 2.12 -5.58 7.93
C ILE A 152 0.80 -6.04 8.53
N ASN A 153 0.83 -7.14 9.29
CA ASN A 153 -0.34 -7.57 10.03
C ASN A 153 -0.60 -6.65 11.23
N MET A 154 -1.64 -5.85 11.11
CA MET A 154 -2.14 -4.97 12.17
C MET A 154 -3.50 -5.41 12.73
N VAL A 155 -4.13 -6.42 12.12
CA VAL A 155 -5.55 -6.73 12.32
C VAL A 155 -5.76 -7.87 13.30
N CYS A 156 -4.90 -8.89 13.28
CA CYS A 156 -5.12 -10.12 14.01
C CYS A 156 -3.99 -10.48 14.96
N TRP A 157 -4.35 -11.09 16.07
CA TRP A 157 -3.42 -11.73 17.01
C TRP A 157 -3.01 -13.13 16.47
N PRO A 158 -1.75 -13.57 16.71
CA PRO A 158 -0.65 -12.90 17.42
C PRO A 158 0.00 -11.80 16.57
N ILE A 159 0.09 -10.60 17.13
CA ILE A 159 0.79 -9.48 16.52
C ILE A 159 2.25 -9.57 16.92
N PRO A 160 3.16 -9.84 16.05
CA PRO A 160 4.48 -10.27 16.49
C PRO A 160 5.62 -9.33 16.17
N THR A 161 5.44 -8.18 15.63
CA THR A 161 6.56 -7.23 15.53
C THR A 161 6.78 -6.53 16.86
N ARG A 162 7.31 -7.24 17.85
CA ARG A 162 7.87 -6.60 19.03
C ARG A 162 9.31 -6.23 18.75
N PRO A 163 9.70 -4.98 19.00
CA PRO A 163 11.12 -4.68 19.18
C PRO A 163 11.67 -5.59 20.28
N PRO A 164 12.89 -6.12 20.13
CA PRO A 164 13.53 -6.91 21.16
C PRO A 164 13.48 -6.18 22.50
N GLY A 165 12.97 -6.81 23.55
CA GLY A 165 12.92 -6.27 24.91
C GLY A 165 11.59 -5.68 25.41
N THR A 166 10.53 -5.62 24.61
CA THR A 166 9.21 -5.20 25.09
C THR A 166 8.42 -6.37 25.72
N LYS A 167 8.04 -6.25 26.98
CA LYS A 167 7.15 -7.20 27.66
C LYS A 167 5.72 -7.03 27.14
N GLY A 168 5.07 -8.12 26.70
CA GLY A 168 3.70 -8.08 26.20
C GLY A 168 2.68 -7.78 27.30
N CYS A 169 1.60 -7.09 26.93
CA CYS A 169 0.38 -7.17 27.69
C CYS A 169 -0.17 -8.59 27.62
N SER A 170 -0.22 -9.30 28.76
CA SER A 170 -0.98 -10.53 28.87
C SER A 170 -2.47 -10.16 28.87
N PRO A 171 -3.35 -10.87 28.14
CA PRO A 171 -4.77 -10.71 28.34
C PRO A 171 -5.11 -11.12 29.77
N SER A 172 -5.78 -10.26 30.49
CA SER A 172 -6.38 -10.53 31.81
C SER A 172 -7.66 -11.31 31.64
#